data_15c7b36cc11c1373a06bf1cb2be7f23a
#
_entry.id   15c7b36cc11c1373a06bf1cb2be7f23a
#
_cell.length_a   1.000
_cell.length_b   1.000
_cell.length_c   1.000
_cell.angle_alpha   90.00
_cell.angle_beta   90.00
_cell.angle_gamma   90.00
#
_symmetry.space_group_name_H-M   'P 1'
#
loop_
_entity.id
_entity.type
_entity.pdbx_description
1 polymer ?
#
loop_
_entity_poly.entity_id
_entity_poly.type
_entity_poly.pdbx_seq_one_letter_code
_entity_poly.pdbx_strand_id
1 'polypeptide(L)'
;MHEFGDVLLVPFPFTSQAASKKRPSVVVSSRDYNASRPDVIVMAITSQLRPQPHLGEVWATAWRDAGLLKPSAVKPVFATLEQALILRRLGALTADDLAEVRVAIADILR
;
A
#
# COMPACT_ATOMS: atom_id res chain seq x y z
N MET A 1 0.78 -12.95 10.37
CA MET A 1 -0.11 -12.90 9.20
C MET A 1 -0.37 -11.47 8.80
N HIS A 2 -0.38 -11.17 7.50
CA HIS A 2 -0.61 -9.82 7.03
C HIS A 2 -2.09 -9.49 7.00
N GLU A 3 -2.41 -8.24 7.30
CA GLU A 3 -3.78 -7.77 7.37
C GLU A 3 -3.96 -6.55 6.47
N PHE A 4 -5.20 -6.32 6.06
CA PHE A 4 -5.55 -5.11 5.32
C PHE A 4 -5.07 -3.89 6.10
N GLY A 5 -4.31 -3.02 5.44
CA GLY A 5 -3.78 -1.82 6.08
C GLY A 5 -2.35 -1.92 6.57
N ASP A 6 -1.79 -3.11 6.63
CA ASP A 6 -0.37 -3.24 6.97
C ASP A 6 0.49 -2.51 5.94
N VAL A 7 1.48 -1.77 6.43
CA VAL A 7 2.46 -1.08 5.58
C VAL A 7 3.72 -1.92 5.54
N LEU A 8 4.11 -2.31 4.34
CA LEU A 8 5.22 -3.24 4.11
C LEU A 8 6.27 -2.60 3.23
N LEU A 9 7.52 -3.00 3.45
CA LEU A 9 8.60 -2.69 2.51
C LEU A 9 8.72 -3.87 1.55
N VAL A 10 8.59 -3.59 0.26
CA VAL A 10 8.55 -4.64 -0.77
C VAL A 10 9.33 -4.21 -2.01
N PRO A 11 9.81 -5.18 -2.81
CA PRO A 11 10.32 -4.87 -4.15
C PRO A 11 9.10 -4.65 -5.05
N PHE A 12 8.74 -3.39 -5.29
CA PHE A 12 7.52 -3.08 -6.03
C PHE A 12 7.81 -3.10 -7.54
N PRO A 13 7.01 -3.82 -8.32
CA PRO A 13 7.19 -3.85 -9.76
C PRO A 13 6.77 -2.52 -10.39
N PHE A 14 7.51 -2.12 -11.43
CA PHE A 14 7.23 -0.92 -12.19
C PHE A 14 7.07 -1.26 -13.66
N THR A 15 6.44 -0.36 -14.38
CA THR A 15 6.26 -0.53 -15.82
C THR A 15 7.57 -0.48 -16.58
N SER A 16 8.58 0.25 -16.09
CA SER A 16 9.89 0.22 -16.70
C SER A 16 10.59 -1.10 -16.33
N GLN A 17 11.41 -1.60 -17.21
CA GLN A 17 12.10 -2.87 -17.00
C GLN A 17 13.30 -2.76 -16.10
N ALA A 18 13.60 -1.59 -15.62
CA ALA A 18 14.66 -1.45 -14.62
C ALA A 18 14.35 -2.33 -13.43
N ALA A 19 15.37 -2.69 -12.69
CA ALA A 19 15.20 -3.49 -11.49
C ALA A 19 14.14 -2.88 -10.57
N SER A 20 13.36 -3.72 -9.90
CA SER A 20 12.38 -3.26 -8.95
C SER A 20 13.10 -2.52 -7.81
N LYS A 21 12.44 -1.50 -7.28
CA LYS A 21 12.96 -0.73 -6.15
C LYS A 21 12.23 -1.16 -4.88
N LYS A 22 12.93 -1.05 -3.75
CA LYS A 22 12.30 -1.23 -2.45
C LYS A 22 11.39 -0.03 -2.18
N ARG A 23 10.12 -0.29 -1.95
CA ARG A 23 9.16 0.78 -1.69
C ARG A 23 8.17 0.37 -0.61
N PRO A 24 7.67 1.33 0.14
CA PRO A 24 6.53 1.05 1.00
C PRO A 24 5.29 0.81 0.15
N SER A 25 4.45 -0.08 0.62
CA SER A 25 3.15 -0.36 0.03
C SER A 25 2.18 -0.73 1.15
N VAL A 26 0.90 -0.65 0.87
CA VAL A 26 -0.12 -1.03 1.84
C VAL A 26 -0.85 -2.28 1.35
N VAL A 27 -1.06 -3.23 2.27
CA VAL A 27 -1.83 -4.44 2.00
C VAL A 27 -3.29 -4.05 1.84
N VAL A 28 -3.88 -4.43 0.71
CA VAL A 28 -5.30 -4.17 0.44
C VAL A 28 -6.10 -5.46 0.26
N SER A 29 -5.45 -6.61 0.32
CA SER A 29 -6.14 -7.88 0.37
C SER A 29 -6.56 -8.20 1.80
N SER A 30 -7.68 -8.91 1.93
CA SER A 30 -8.24 -9.25 3.23
C SER A 30 -7.38 -10.25 3.97
N ARG A 31 -7.58 -10.33 5.29
CA ARG A 31 -6.90 -11.32 6.11
C ARG A 31 -7.17 -12.74 5.61
N ASP A 32 -8.42 -13.02 5.23
CA ASP A 32 -8.79 -14.36 4.73
C ASP A 32 -8.07 -14.68 3.43
N TYR A 33 -7.99 -13.70 2.52
CA TYR A 33 -7.21 -13.85 1.30
C TYR A 33 -5.75 -14.17 1.63
N ASN A 34 -5.16 -13.39 2.51
CA ASN A 34 -3.74 -13.50 2.86
C ASN A 34 -3.43 -14.83 3.57
N ALA A 35 -4.41 -15.37 4.30
CA ALA A 35 -4.24 -16.64 5.00
C ALA A 35 -4.34 -17.84 4.07
N SER A 36 -5.10 -17.71 2.97
CA SER A 36 -5.39 -18.85 2.10
C SER A 36 -4.51 -18.87 0.84
N ARG A 37 -3.67 -17.86 0.62
CA ARG A 37 -2.86 -17.76 -0.59
C ARG A 37 -1.41 -17.46 -0.23
N PRO A 38 -0.46 -17.84 -1.11
CA PRO A 38 0.95 -17.50 -0.89
C PRO A 38 1.28 -16.03 -1.19
N ASP A 39 0.31 -15.25 -1.67
CA ASP A 39 0.53 -13.86 -2.06
C ASP A 39 -0.37 -12.90 -1.29
N VAL A 40 -0.11 -11.61 -1.44
CA VAL A 40 -0.94 -10.51 -0.96
C VAL A 40 -1.12 -9.52 -2.11
N ILE A 41 -2.18 -8.71 -2.03
CA ILE A 41 -2.39 -7.63 -2.97
C ILE A 41 -2.05 -6.32 -2.27
N VAL A 42 -1.25 -5.49 -2.91
CA VAL A 42 -0.79 -4.23 -2.33
C VAL A 42 -1.04 -3.06 -3.27
N MET A 43 -1.12 -1.86 -2.69
CA MET A 43 -1.09 -0.60 -3.43
C MET A 43 0.20 0.13 -3.09
N ALA A 44 0.77 0.81 -4.07
CA ALA A 44 2.01 1.54 -3.89
C ALA A 44 1.81 2.76 -2.98
N ILE A 45 2.84 3.10 -2.22
CA ILE A 45 2.91 4.34 -1.44
C ILE A 45 4.04 5.18 -2.02
N THR A 46 3.78 6.47 -2.20
CA THR A 46 4.76 7.41 -2.72
C THR A 46 4.93 8.59 -1.78
N SER A 47 6.16 9.10 -1.69
CA SER A 47 6.44 10.36 -0.99
C SER A 47 6.43 11.56 -1.93
N GLN A 48 6.19 11.35 -3.22
CA GLN A 48 6.06 12.44 -4.19
C GLN A 48 4.61 12.88 -4.23
N LEU A 49 4.28 13.90 -3.44
CA LEU A 49 2.90 14.36 -3.30
C LEU A 49 2.59 15.43 -4.32
N ARG A 50 1.35 15.40 -4.82
CA ARG A 50 0.78 16.48 -5.62
C ARG A 50 0.16 17.51 -4.68
N PRO A 51 -0.10 18.75 -5.16
CA PRO A 51 -0.80 19.74 -4.33
C PRO A 51 -2.14 19.25 -3.81
N GLN A 52 -2.82 18.40 -4.60
CA GLN A 52 -4.08 17.78 -4.21
C GLN A 52 -4.06 16.32 -4.67
N PRO A 53 -4.68 15.41 -3.90
CA PRO A 53 -4.77 14.02 -4.35
C PRO A 53 -5.69 13.91 -5.56
N HIS A 54 -5.27 13.11 -6.53
CA HIS A 54 -6.12 12.74 -7.66
C HIS A 54 -7.06 11.61 -7.24
N LEU A 55 -8.08 11.36 -8.04
CA LEU A 55 -9.00 10.25 -7.80
C LEU A 55 -8.20 8.97 -7.60
N GLY A 56 -8.48 8.26 -6.53
CA GLY A 56 -7.80 7.01 -6.19
C GLY A 56 -6.55 7.18 -5.35
N GLU A 57 -6.10 8.41 -5.11
CA GLU A 57 -4.98 8.68 -4.22
C GLU A 57 -5.48 9.04 -2.83
N VAL A 58 -4.77 8.56 -1.81
CA VAL A 58 -5.12 8.84 -0.41
C VAL A 58 -3.86 9.31 0.32
N TRP A 59 -3.89 10.52 0.84
CA TRP A 59 -2.80 10.99 1.67
C TRP A 59 -2.83 10.26 3.02
N ALA A 60 -1.68 9.72 3.42
CA ALA A 60 -1.52 9.13 4.73
C ALA A 60 -1.31 10.26 5.74
N THR A 61 -2.39 10.74 6.35
CA THR A 61 -2.34 11.88 7.26
C THR A 61 -1.54 11.57 8.51
N ALA A 62 -1.60 10.32 8.98
CA ALA A 62 -0.84 9.84 10.13
C ALA A 62 0.33 8.96 9.66
N TRP A 63 1.11 9.49 8.75
CA TRP A 63 2.19 8.71 8.12
C TRP A 63 3.25 8.23 9.12
N ARG A 64 3.53 9.00 10.17
CA ARG A 64 4.49 8.58 11.19
C ARG A 64 3.99 7.36 11.94
N ASP A 65 2.73 7.36 12.30
CA ASP A 65 2.11 6.23 13.01
C ASP A 65 2.10 4.98 12.15
N ALA A 66 2.08 5.17 10.83
CA ALA A 66 2.11 4.06 9.89
C ALA A 66 3.51 3.51 9.62
N GLY A 67 4.54 4.09 10.25
CA GLY A 67 5.91 3.64 10.07
C GLY A 67 6.61 4.22 8.85
N LEU A 68 6.04 5.25 8.25
CA LEU A 68 6.64 5.92 7.09
C LEU A 68 7.58 7.03 7.55
N LEU A 69 8.56 7.37 6.71
CA LEU A 69 9.60 8.34 7.05
C LEU A 69 9.28 9.75 6.56
N LYS A 70 8.31 9.89 5.68
CA LYS A 70 7.95 11.16 5.03
C LYS A 70 6.45 11.22 4.85
N PRO A 71 5.89 12.44 4.71
CA PRO A 71 4.52 12.56 4.21
C PRO A 71 4.37 11.78 2.91
N SER A 72 3.35 10.97 2.83
CA SER A 72 3.18 9.99 1.76
C SER A 72 1.72 9.86 1.37
N ALA A 73 1.50 9.28 0.19
CA ALA A 73 0.17 8.99 -0.31
C ALA A 73 0.12 7.56 -0.86
N VAL A 74 -1.00 6.91 -0.66
CA VAL A 74 -1.34 5.67 -1.34
C VAL A 74 -1.80 6.05 -2.74
N LYS A 75 -1.31 5.36 -3.76
CA LYS A 75 -1.68 5.64 -5.15
C LYS A 75 -2.23 4.37 -5.81
N PRO A 76 -3.06 4.53 -6.85
CA PRO A 76 -3.76 3.40 -7.46
C PRO A 76 -2.86 2.57 -8.38
N VAL A 77 -1.76 2.10 -7.86
CA VAL A 77 -0.89 1.15 -8.53
C VAL A 77 -0.93 -0.12 -7.70
N PHE A 78 -1.58 -1.15 -8.24
CA PHE A 78 -1.79 -2.41 -7.55
C PHE A 78 -0.78 -3.44 -8.01
N ALA A 79 -0.39 -4.32 -7.11
CA ALA A 79 0.42 -5.47 -7.46
C ALA A 79 0.03 -6.65 -6.59
N THR A 80 0.06 -7.84 -7.17
CA THR A 80 -0.03 -9.09 -6.44
C THR A 80 1.39 -9.57 -6.21
N LEU A 81 1.76 -9.78 -4.97
CA LEU A 81 3.13 -10.03 -4.57
C LEU A 81 3.20 -11.27 -3.69
N GLU A 82 4.12 -12.18 -4.00
CA GLU A 82 4.35 -13.33 -3.12
C GLU A 82 4.82 -12.85 -1.75
N GLN A 83 4.22 -13.41 -0.70
CA GLN A 83 4.55 -13.02 0.68
C GLN A 83 6.03 -13.26 0.99
N ALA A 84 6.64 -14.26 0.37
CA ALA A 84 8.07 -14.55 0.55
C ALA A 84 8.98 -13.39 0.10
N LEU A 85 8.48 -12.48 -0.74
CA LEU A 85 9.25 -11.34 -1.22
C LEU A 85 9.15 -10.11 -0.31
N ILE A 86 8.30 -10.14 0.70
CA ILE A 86 8.15 -9.03 1.64
C ILE A 86 9.43 -8.89 2.44
N LEU A 87 10.01 -7.70 2.45
CA LEU A 87 11.27 -7.47 3.13
C LEU A 87 11.05 -7.26 4.63
N ARG A 88 10.05 -6.44 5.00
CA ARG A 88 9.66 -6.28 6.40
C ARG A 88 8.36 -5.48 6.51
N ARG A 89 7.73 -5.56 7.67
CA ARG A 89 6.59 -4.74 8.02
C ARG A 89 7.09 -3.42 8.61
N LEU A 90 6.58 -2.30 8.11
CA LEU A 90 6.93 -0.97 8.62
C LEU A 90 5.95 -0.49 9.68
N GLY A 91 4.69 -0.85 9.55
CA GLY A 91 3.63 -0.41 10.46
C GLY A 91 2.27 -0.74 9.88
N ALA A 92 1.30 0.09 10.17
CA ALA A 92 -0.06 -0.04 9.63
C ALA A 92 -0.69 1.35 9.53
N LEU A 93 -1.53 1.56 8.51
CA LEU A 93 -2.31 2.79 8.42
C LEU A 93 -3.28 2.89 9.60
N THR A 94 -3.54 4.13 10.03
CA THR A 94 -4.55 4.37 11.06
C THR A 94 -5.94 4.04 10.52
N ALA A 95 -6.90 3.86 11.42
CA ALA A 95 -8.28 3.55 11.04
C ALA A 95 -8.86 4.61 10.11
N ASP A 96 -8.58 5.89 10.34
CA ASP A 96 -9.09 6.97 9.51
C ASP A 96 -8.50 6.93 8.10
N ASP A 97 -7.19 6.76 7.98
CA ASP A 97 -6.55 6.66 6.67
C ASP A 97 -7.01 5.40 5.94
N LEU A 98 -7.21 4.32 6.68
CA LEU A 98 -7.66 3.05 6.12
C LEU A 98 -9.09 3.15 5.56
N ALA A 99 -9.96 3.90 6.25
CA ALA A 99 -11.31 4.15 5.76
C ALA A 99 -11.27 4.88 4.41
N GLU A 100 -10.35 5.84 4.26
CA GLU A 100 -10.18 6.57 3.00
C GLU A 100 -9.66 5.66 1.89
N VAL A 101 -8.79 4.73 2.22
CA VAL A 101 -8.29 3.74 1.25
C VAL A 101 -9.45 2.86 0.77
N ARG A 102 -10.33 2.43 1.67
CA ARG A 102 -11.51 1.64 1.28
C ARG A 102 -12.40 2.39 0.29
N VAL A 103 -12.63 3.67 0.55
CA VAL A 103 -13.43 4.51 -0.35
C VAL A 103 -12.74 4.62 -1.72
N ALA A 104 -11.44 4.86 -1.73
CA ALA A 104 -10.68 4.97 -2.97
C ALA A 104 -10.75 3.69 -3.79
N ILE A 105 -10.60 2.54 -3.15
CA ILE A 105 -10.68 1.23 -3.84
C ILE A 105 -12.06 1.05 -4.45
N ALA A 106 -13.11 1.39 -3.73
CA ALA A 106 -14.48 1.28 -4.25
C ALA A 106 -14.70 2.20 -5.44
N ASP A 107 -14.12 3.39 -5.43
CA ASP A 107 -14.21 4.35 -6.54
C ASP A 107 -13.47 3.86 -7.78
N ILE A 108 -12.38 3.14 -7.60
CA ILE A 108 -11.54 2.66 -8.71
C ILE A 108 -12.09 1.36 -9.29
N LEU A 109 -12.50 0.43 -8.45
CA LEU A 109 -12.72 -0.97 -8.82
C LEU A 109 -14.17 -1.42 -8.80
N ARG A 110 -15.10 -0.52 -8.75
CA ARG A 110 -16.50 -0.92 -8.73
C ARG A 110 -17.01 -1.33 -10.11
#